data_660b03309410d306893976444675b004
#
_entry.id   660b03309410d306893976444675b004
#
_cell.length_a   1.000
_cell.length_b   1.000
_cell.length_c   1.000
_cell.angle_alpha   90.00
_cell.angle_beta   90.00
_cell.angle_gamma   90.00
#
_symmetry.space_group_name_H-M   'P 1'
#
loop_
_entity.id
_entity.type
_entity.pdbx_description
1 polymer ?
#
loop_
_entity_poly.entity_id
_entity_poly.type
_entity_poly.pdbx_seq_one_letter_code
_entity_poly.pdbx_strand_id
1 'polypeptide(L)'
;AGEVAAAELEPGTAARVSTGAAIPPGADAILQSELAVEQDGRVAPARAVAPGEHIRRRGEDVRAGDVLAPAGSALTLARVSALASAGVGDVAVHRRPRLHLVVTGSELLPLGAPPQPGRIHESNGLMVRLLGVRAGAHVTDHGIVGDDRDATRAAVEAGLEGDVLVVSGGVSVGPHDHVRPAFADCGVEEVFWKVRIKPGKPLWFGRRGETLVFGLPGNPLSTIVCFCVFIEPALHRLLGDRTARPRLEPGRLTTAAHASDGRTTFLTAALREGADGVLEATPTERQGSHMTGALGESDGFAVAPEEAGELPAGSAVDVLRLG
;
A
#
# COMPACT_ATOMS: atom_id res chain seq x y z
N ALA A 1 -7.42 -19.60 35.84
CA ALA A 1 -7.93 -18.42 35.15
C ALA A 1 -9.25 -18.78 34.47
N GLY A 2 -10.23 -17.86 34.48
CA GLY A 2 -11.56 -18.10 33.85
C GLY A 2 -12.66 -18.45 34.84
N GLU A 3 -12.34 -18.82 36.08
CA GLU A 3 -13.33 -18.99 37.16
C GLU A 3 -13.32 -17.77 38.09
N VAL A 4 -14.49 -17.36 38.52
CA VAL A 4 -14.66 -16.33 39.56
C VAL A 4 -14.76 -17.04 40.88
N ALA A 5 -13.95 -16.64 41.91
CA ALA A 5 -14.04 -17.21 43.24
C ALA A 5 -15.44 -16.98 43.82
N ALA A 6 -16.09 -18.05 44.25
CA ALA A 6 -17.45 -18.00 44.81
C ALA A 6 -17.46 -17.52 46.28
N ALA A 7 -16.32 -17.57 46.99
CA ALA A 7 -16.24 -17.16 48.39
C ALA A 7 -15.56 -15.79 48.50
N GLU A 8 -16.09 -14.99 49.42
CA GLU A 8 -15.50 -13.71 49.82
C GLU A 8 -14.22 -13.96 50.66
N LEU A 9 -13.17 -13.20 50.37
CA LEU A 9 -11.92 -13.26 51.10
C LEU A 9 -12.04 -12.49 52.42
N GLU A 10 -11.83 -13.16 53.53
CA GLU A 10 -11.92 -12.53 54.87
C GLU A 10 -10.67 -11.66 55.14
N PRO A 11 -10.83 -10.57 55.92
CA PRO A 11 -9.70 -9.73 56.34
C PRO A 11 -8.59 -10.55 57.04
N GLY A 12 -7.35 -10.31 56.63
CA GLY A 12 -6.18 -11.02 57.17
C GLY A 12 -5.92 -12.38 56.50
N THR A 13 -6.65 -12.71 55.44
CA THR A 13 -6.40 -13.90 54.63
C THR A 13 -5.89 -13.54 53.25
N ALA A 14 -5.32 -14.50 52.55
CA ALA A 14 -4.87 -14.36 51.16
C ALA A 14 -5.28 -15.57 50.34
N ALA A 15 -5.57 -15.33 49.04
CA ALA A 15 -5.83 -16.38 48.07
C ALA A 15 -4.82 -16.29 46.92
N ARG A 16 -4.32 -17.44 46.47
CA ARG A 16 -3.44 -17.49 45.28
C ARG A 16 -4.26 -17.34 44.02
N VAL A 17 -3.89 -16.38 43.19
CA VAL A 17 -4.52 -16.13 41.91
C VAL A 17 -3.49 -16.08 40.77
N SER A 18 -3.88 -16.48 39.59
CA SER A 18 -3.02 -16.36 38.39
C SER A 18 -3.14 -14.96 37.79
N THR A 19 -2.09 -14.51 37.12
CA THR A 19 -2.12 -13.24 36.33
C THR A 19 -3.30 -13.23 35.41
N GLY A 20 -4.09 -12.13 35.42
CA GLY A 20 -5.29 -11.97 34.59
C GLY A 20 -6.55 -12.67 35.14
N ALA A 21 -6.49 -13.34 36.27
CA ALA A 21 -7.68 -13.90 36.90
C ALA A 21 -8.56 -12.81 37.53
N ALA A 22 -9.86 -13.12 37.65
CA ALA A 22 -10.77 -12.24 38.38
C ALA A 22 -10.34 -12.18 39.87
N ILE A 23 -10.36 -10.98 40.41
CA ILE A 23 -10.03 -10.75 41.81
C ILE A 23 -11.18 -11.27 42.70
N PRO A 24 -10.90 -12.10 43.71
CA PRO A 24 -11.93 -12.55 44.63
C PRO A 24 -12.61 -11.37 45.34
N PRO A 25 -13.93 -11.45 45.60
CA PRO A 25 -14.60 -10.48 46.48
C PRO A 25 -13.88 -10.36 47.82
N GLY A 26 -13.79 -9.15 48.39
CA GLY A 26 -13.09 -8.87 49.62
C GLY A 26 -11.57 -8.65 49.52
N ALA A 27 -10.96 -9.00 48.37
CA ALA A 27 -9.53 -8.68 48.13
C ALA A 27 -9.39 -7.21 47.66
N ASP A 28 -8.43 -6.52 48.25
CA ASP A 28 -8.20 -5.09 48.04
C ASP A 28 -6.84 -4.76 47.37
N ALA A 29 -5.92 -5.75 47.27
CA ALA A 29 -4.62 -5.60 46.63
C ALA A 29 -4.06 -6.93 46.12
N ILE A 30 -3.08 -6.87 45.22
CA ILE A 30 -2.31 -8.06 44.79
C ILE A 30 -0.87 -7.96 45.28
N LEU A 31 -0.47 -8.97 46.08
CA LEU A 31 0.93 -9.19 46.41
C LEU A 31 1.57 -10.06 45.32
N GLN A 32 2.59 -9.53 44.67
CA GLN A 32 3.37 -10.30 43.68
C GLN A 32 4.11 -11.46 44.34
N SER A 33 4.20 -12.61 43.68
CA SER A 33 4.83 -13.83 44.24
C SER A 33 6.28 -13.61 44.62
N GLU A 34 6.99 -12.74 43.90
CA GLU A 34 8.40 -12.39 44.18
C GLU A 34 8.59 -11.61 45.48
N LEU A 35 7.52 -11.00 45.98
CA LEU A 35 7.48 -10.21 47.20
C LEU A 35 6.75 -10.93 48.34
N ALA A 36 6.32 -12.18 48.11
CA ALA A 36 5.62 -13.00 49.09
C ALA A 36 6.57 -13.98 49.77
N VAL A 37 6.59 -13.97 51.08
CA VAL A 37 7.30 -15.00 51.92
C VAL A 37 6.25 -15.95 52.45
N GLU A 38 6.26 -17.19 51.97
CA GLU A 38 5.32 -18.23 52.43
C GLU A 38 6.02 -19.13 53.46
N GLN A 39 5.44 -19.27 54.67
CA GLN A 39 5.90 -20.16 55.69
C GLN A 39 4.72 -20.68 56.51
N ASP A 40 4.69 -21.99 56.77
CA ASP A 40 3.69 -22.66 57.64
C ASP A 40 2.23 -22.32 57.28
N GLY A 41 1.92 -22.26 56.00
CA GLY A 41 0.58 -21.94 55.51
C GLY A 41 0.17 -20.48 55.67
N ARG A 42 1.10 -19.61 55.96
CA ARG A 42 0.94 -18.17 56.04
C ARG A 42 1.76 -17.48 54.97
N VAL A 43 1.27 -16.31 54.49
CA VAL A 43 1.98 -15.44 53.57
C VAL A 43 2.28 -14.11 54.23
N ALA A 44 3.51 -13.65 54.16
CA ALA A 44 3.94 -12.34 54.65
C ALA A 44 4.48 -11.53 53.45
N PRO A 45 4.10 -10.25 53.29
CA PRO A 45 4.66 -9.38 52.25
C PRO A 45 6.05 -8.90 52.65
N ALA A 46 7.03 -8.94 51.75
CA ALA A 46 8.37 -8.37 51.95
C ALA A 46 8.34 -6.83 52.12
N ARG A 47 7.25 -6.19 51.66
CA ARG A 47 6.96 -4.77 51.86
C ARG A 47 5.45 -4.54 52.02
N ALA A 48 5.07 -3.37 52.50
CA ALA A 48 3.66 -2.96 52.52
C ALA A 48 3.09 -2.89 51.07
N VAL A 49 1.89 -3.40 50.92
CA VAL A 49 1.12 -3.34 49.62
C VAL A 49 0.00 -2.33 49.81
N ALA A 50 -0.12 -1.40 48.87
CA ALA A 50 -1.13 -0.37 48.95
C ALA A 50 -2.48 -0.89 48.45
N PRO A 51 -3.62 -0.40 48.97
CA PRO A 51 -4.95 -0.75 48.44
C PRO A 51 -5.05 -0.40 46.94
N GLY A 52 -5.54 -1.36 46.16
CA GLY A 52 -5.67 -1.26 44.68
C GLY A 52 -4.41 -1.58 43.91
N GLU A 53 -3.27 -1.89 44.61
CA GLU A 53 -2.01 -2.19 43.93
C GLU A 53 -2.14 -3.45 43.07
N HIS A 54 -1.70 -3.38 41.83
CA HIS A 54 -1.75 -4.44 40.80
C HIS A 54 -3.14 -4.97 40.45
N ILE A 55 -4.20 -4.26 40.80
CA ILE A 55 -5.57 -4.58 40.42
C ILE A 55 -5.96 -3.70 39.21
N ARG A 56 -6.20 -4.32 38.07
CA ARG A 56 -6.78 -3.62 36.89
C ARG A 56 -8.28 -3.44 37.11
N ARG A 57 -8.73 -2.19 37.02
CA ARG A 57 -10.14 -1.85 37.20
C ARG A 57 -10.90 -1.92 35.86
N ARG A 58 -12.19 -2.21 35.94
CA ARG A 58 -13.06 -2.18 34.77
C ARG A 58 -13.02 -0.77 34.12
N GLY A 59 -12.76 -0.74 32.79
CA GLY A 59 -12.67 0.50 32.03
C GLY A 59 -11.37 1.29 32.26
N GLU A 60 -10.32 0.67 32.86
CA GLU A 60 -9.02 1.29 33.01
C GLU A 60 -8.29 1.43 31.67
N ASP A 61 -8.37 0.42 30.80
CA ASP A 61 -7.77 0.39 29.46
C ASP A 61 -8.77 0.89 28.41
N VAL A 62 -9.92 0.25 28.28
CA VAL A 62 -10.95 0.58 27.29
C VAL A 62 -12.33 0.69 27.96
N ARG A 63 -13.06 1.75 27.65
CA ARG A 63 -14.41 2.00 28.14
C ARG A 63 -15.45 1.78 27.06
N ALA A 64 -16.67 1.46 27.47
CA ALA A 64 -17.79 1.42 26.54
C ALA A 64 -17.97 2.80 25.87
N GLY A 65 -17.98 2.82 24.55
CA GLY A 65 -18.08 4.05 23.75
C GLY A 65 -16.75 4.59 23.24
N ASP A 66 -15.60 4.06 23.69
CA ASP A 66 -14.31 4.45 23.16
C ASP A 66 -14.15 4.01 21.70
N VAL A 67 -13.58 4.90 20.87
CA VAL A 67 -13.35 4.64 19.45
C VAL A 67 -11.95 4.03 19.26
N LEU A 68 -11.86 2.73 19.05
CA LEU A 68 -10.61 2.01 18.85
C LEU A 68 -10.10 2.08 17.39
N ALA A 69 -11.02 2.22 16.44
CA ALA A 69 -10.70 2.38 15.02
C ALA A 69 -11.61 3.46 14.41
N PRO A 70 -11.15 4.69 14.21
CA PRO A 70 -11.93 5.73 13.56
C PRO A 70 -12.32 5.36 12.13
N ALA A 71 -13.50 5.79 11.68
CA ALA A 71 -13.94 5.60 10.30
C ALA A 71 -12.93 6.18 9.31
N GLY A 72 -12.64 5.45 8.23
CA GLY A 72 -11.65 5.82 7.21
C GLY A 72 -10.19 5.52 7.60
N SER A 73 -9.94 4.95 8.78
CA SER A 73 -8.61 4.51 9.16
C SER A 73 -8.31 3.08 8.70
N ALA A 74 -7.06 2.82 8.32
CA ALA A 74 -6.64 1.46 8.00
C ALA A 74 -6.71 0.55 9.23
N LEU A 75 -7.22 -0.68 9.07
CA LEU A 75 -7.21 -1.71 10.10
C LEU A 75 -5.79 -2.33 10.18
N THR A 76 -4.92 -1.67 10.94
CA THR A 76 -3.58 -2.19 11.25
C THR A 76 -3.67 -3.37 12.20
N LEU A 77 -2.59 -4.17 12.30
CA LEU A 77 -2.51 -5.26 13.27
C LEU A 77 -2.84 -4.79 14.70
N ALA A 78 -2.34 -3.61 15.10
CA ALA A 78 -2.61 -3.04 16.42
C ALA A 78 -4.10 -2.74 16.63
N ARG A 79 -4.78 -2.14 15.63
CA ARG A 79 -6.22 -1.86 15.72
C ARG A 79 -7.06 -3.13 15.75
N VAL A 80 -6.71 -4.13 14.94
CA VAL A 80 -7.38 -5.43 14.96
C VAL A 80 -7.24 -6.09 16.33
N SER A 81 -6.03 -6.07 16.92
CA SER A 81 -5.81 -6.59 18.28
C SER A 81 -6.63 -5.86 19.34
N ALA A 82 -6.69 -4.53 19.30
CA ALA A 82 -7.47 -3.73 20.23
C ALA A 82 -8.97 -4.01 20.11
N LEU A 83 -9.50 -4.10 18.90
CA LEU A 83 -10.90 -4.46 18.65
C LEU A 83 -11.22 -5.87 19.17
N ALA A 84 -10.36 -6.85 18.89
CA ALA A 84 -10.51 -8.23 19.36
C ALA A 84 -10.47 -8.31 20.88
N SER A 85 -9.56 -7.59 21.55
CA SER A 85 -9.49 -7.52 23.01
C SER A 85 -10.72 -6.89 23.64
N ALA A 86 -11.38 -5.98 22.94
CA ALA A 86 -12.66 -5.39 23.33
C ALA A 86 -13.88 -6.26 23.00
N GLY A 87 -13.69 -7.46 22.42
CA GLY A 87 -14.77 -8.39 22.05
C GLY A 87 -15.50 -8.05 20.76
N VAL A 88 -14.94 -7.16 19.92
CA VAL A 88 -15.53 -6.80 18.61
C VAL A 88 -15.16 -7.87 17.59
N GLY A 89 -16.12 -8.69 17.17
CA GLY A 89 -15.92 -9.76 16.18
C GLY A 89 -16.07 -9.33 14.73
N ASP A 90 -16.94 -8.36 14.46
CA ASP A 90 -17.25 -7.90 13.11
C ASP A 90 -17.09 -6.38 12.99
N VAL A 91 -16.47 -5.94 11.90
CA VAL A 91 -16.31 -4.53 11.57
C VAL A 91 -16.71 -4.25 10.12
N ALA A 92 -17.41 -3.15 9.89
CA ALA A 92 -17.73 -2.70 8.54
C ALA A 92 -16.50 -2.08 7.90
N VAL A 93 -16.11 -2.56 6.71
CA VAL A 93 -14.95 -2.08 5.95
C VAL A 93 -15.34 -1.80 4.51
N HIS A 94 -14.53 -0.98 3.81
CA HIS A 94 -14.64 -0.87 2.37
C HIS A 94 -14.25 -2.20 1.72
N ARG A 95 -15.00 -2.62 0.70
CA ARG A 95 -14.61 -3.80 -0.09
C ARG A 95 -13.33 -3.52 -0.87
N ARG A 96 -12.60 -4.57 -1.20
CA ARG A 96 -11.44 -4.45 -2.09
C ARG A 96 -11.89 -4.03 -3.49
N PRO A 97 -11.23 -3.02 -4.12
CA PRO A 97 -11.50 -2.64 -5.49
C PRO A 97 -11.20 -3.79 -6.46
N ARG A 98 -12.02 -3.93 -7.49
CA ARG A 98 -11.77 -4.85 -8.61
C ARG A 98 -11.01 -4.08 -9.70
N LEU A 99 -9.73 -4.42 -9.86
CA LEU A 99 -8.87 -3.90 -10.91
C LEU A 99 -8.84 -4.90 -12.07
N HIS A 100 -9.31 -4.49 -13.23
CA HIS A 100 -9.20 -5.24 -14.47
C HIS A 100 -8.01 -4.73 -15.27
N LEU A 101 -7.21 -5.66 -15.80
CA LEU A 101 -5.99 -5.37 -16.55
C LEU A 101 -6.09 -5.95 -17.94
N VAL A 102 -5.79 -5.14 -18.94
CA VAL A 102 -5.62 -5.53 -20.35
C VAL A 102 -4.24 -5.08 -20.79
N VAL A 103 -3.51 -5.94 -21.48
CA VAL A 103 -2.22 -5.59 -22.08
C VAL A 103 -2.35 -5.66 -23.58
N THR A 104 -1.94 -4.61 -24.32
CA THR A 104 -2.04 -4.58 -25.78
C THR A 104 -0.67 -4.52 -26.45
N GLY A 105 -0.53 -5.24 -27.56
CA GLY A 105 0.65 -5.24 -28.40
C GLY A 105 0.86 -6.58 -29.10
N SER A 106 0.89 -6.57 -30.42
CA SER A 106 1.16 -7.77 -31.24
C SER A 106 2.62 -8.23 -31.15
N GLU A 107 3.52 -7.36 -30.67
CA GLU A 107 4.94 -7.68 -30.42
C GLU A 107 5.15 -8.47 -29.12
N LEU A 108 4.15 -8.58 -28.26
CA LEU A 108 4.31 -9.15 -26.92
C LEU A 108 4.28 -10.68 -26.94
N LEU A 109 5.19 -11.26 -26.16
CA LEU A 109 5.24 -12.70 -25.84
C LEU A 109 4.83 -12.91 -24.38
N PRO A 110 4.07 -13.96 -24.09
CA PRO A 110 3.84 -14.38 -22.71
C PRO A 110 5.15 -14.70 -21.99
N LEU A 111 5.15 -14.58 -20.66
CA LEU A 111 6.29 -15.00 -19.84
C LEU A 111 6.63 -16.47 -20.07
N GLY A 112 7.94 -16.77 -20.21
CA GLY A 112 8.44 -18.12 -20.43
C GLY A 112 8.34 -18.61 -21.87
N ALA A 113 7.70 -17.89 -22.78
CA ALA A 113 7.73 -18.23 -24.21
C ALA A 113 9.15 -18.10 -24.77
N PRO A 114 9.57 -18.96 -25.72
CA PRO A 114 10.86 -18.81 -26.36
C PRO A 114 10.96 -17.48 -27.11
N PRO A 115 12.14 -16.81 -27.10
CA PRO A 115 12.36 -15.57 -27.83
C PRO A 115 12.07 -15.71 -29.34
N GLN A 116 11.47 -14.71 -29.92
CA GLN A 116 11.13 -14.65 -31.35
C GLN A 116 11.62 -13.32 -31.95
N PRO A 117 12.12 -13.32 -33.20
CA PRO A 117 12.53 -12.08 -33.86
C PRO A 117 11.39 -11.04 -33.90
N GLY A 118 11.70 -9.79 -33.55
CA GLY A 118 10.74 -8.70 -33.56
C GLY A 118 9.72 -8.72 -32.42
N ARG A 119 9.87 -9.62 -31.43
CA ARG A 119 8.99 -9.70 -30.27
C ARG A 119 9.74 -9.50 -28.96
N ILE A 120 9.01 -9.05 -27.94
CA ILE A 120 9.52 -8.82 -26.59
C ILE A 120 8.63 -9.53 -25.55
N HIS A 121 9.19 -9.93 -24.42
CA HIS A 121 8.38 -10.50 -23.34
C HIS A 121 7.54 -9.44 -22.66
N GLU A 122 6.29 -9.78 -22.42
CA GLU A 122 5.37 -8.96 -21.65
C GLU A 122 5.82 -8.89 -20.19
N SER A 123 5.96 -7.70 -19.63
CA SER A 123 6.33 -7.48 -18.22
C SER A 123 5.42 -6.49 -17.49
N ASN A 124 4.70 -5.65 -18.24
CA ASN A 124 3.86 -4.60 -17.66
C ASN A 124 2.67 -5.16 -16.92
N GLY A 125 2.02 -6.19 -17.48
CA GLY A 125 0.88 -6.86 -16.85
C GLY A 125 1.27 -7.51 -15.54
N LEU A 126 2.42 -8.22 -15.51
CA LEU A 126 2.95 -8.76 -14.27
C LEU A 126 3.16 -7.66 -13.21
N MET A 127 3.80 -6.55 -13.59
CA MET A 127 4.06 -5.43 -12.68
C MET A 127 2.76 -4.80 -12.16
N VAL A 128 1.81 -4.48 -13.05
CA VAL A 128 0.51 -3.91 -12.66
C VAL A 128 -0.27 -4.85 -11.75
N ARG A 129 -0.24 -6.14 -12.02
CA ARG A 129 -0.87 -7.15 -11.17
C ARG A 129 -0.27 -7.19 -9.77
N LEU A 130 1.07 -7.22 -9.65
CA LEU A 130 1.75 -7.24 -8.36
C LEU A 130 1.49 -5.94 -7.57
N LEU A 131 1.59 -4.79 -8.23
CA LEU A 131 1.31 -3.49 -7.64
C LEU A 131 -0.17 -3.36 -7.21
N GLY A 132 -1.10 -3.85 -8.03
CA GLY A 132 -2.55 -3.83 -7.71
C GLY A 132 -2.89 -4.68 -6.50
N VAL A 133 -2.32 -5.89 -6.40
CA VAL A 133 -2.48 -6.76 -5.23
C VAL A 133 -1.88 -6.11 -3.98
N ARG A 134 -0.68 -5.52 -4.08
CA ARG A 134 -0.03 -4.78 -2.99
C ARG A 134 -0.88 -3.58 -2.53
N ALA A 135 -1.51 -2.88 -3.47
CA ALA A 135 -2.44 -1.77 -3.16
C ALA A 135 -3.81 -2.23 -2.62
N GLY A 136 -4.02 -3.53 -2.41
CA GLY A 136 -5.22 -4.09 -1.82
C GLY A 136 -6.37 -4.39 -2.80
N ALA A 137 -6.13 -4.36 -4.10
CA ALA A 137 -7.13 -4.69 -5.12
C ALA A 137 -7.25 -6.20 -5.37
N HIS A 138 -8.43 -6.62 -5.84
CA HIS A 138 -8.58 -7.87 -6.58
C HIS A 138 -8.27 -7.61 -8.04
N VAL A 139 -7.27 -8.30 -8.58
CA VAL A 139 -6.82 -8.10 -9.96
C VAL A 139 -7.32 -9.23 -10.86
N THR A 140 -8.06 -8.87 -11.91
CA THR A 140 -8.46 -9.75 -13.02
C THR A 140 -7.62 -9.38 -14.24
N ASP A 141 -6.78 -10.30 -14.69
CA ASP A 141 -5.91 -10.13 -15.86
C ASP A 141 -6.58 -10.76 -17.08
N HIS A 142 -6.88 -9.95 -18.09
CA HIS A 142 -7.48 -10.38 -19.36
C HIS A 142 -6.42 -10.83 -20.38
N GLY A 143 -5.13 -10.76 -20.02
CA GLY A 143 -4.03 -11.20 -20.86
C GLY A 143 -3.63 -10.21 -21.95
N ILE A 144 -2.89 -10.73 -22.93
CA ILE A 144 -2.36 -9.97 -24.06
C ILE A 144 -3.39 -9.94 -25.18
N VAL A 145 -3.74 -8.76 -25.65
CA VAL A 145 -4.60 -8.52 -26.81
C VAL A 145 -3.73 -7.98 -27.95
N GLY A 146 -3.81 -8.60 -29.12
CA GLY A 146 -3.13 -8.11 -30.31
C GLY A 146 -3.68 -6.76 -30.79
N ASP A 147 -2.97 -6.13 -31.75
CA ASP A 147 -3.36 -4.85 -32.34
C ASP A 147 -4.55 -5.01 -33.32
N ASP A 148 -5.67 -5.47 -32.78
CA ASP A 148 -6.94 -5.65 -33.45
C ASP A 148 -8.02 -4.80 -32.77
N ARG A 149 -8.77 -4.05 -33.55
CA ARG A 149 -9.74 -3.07 -33.02
C ARG A 149 -10.89 -3.76 -32.26
N ASP A 150 -11.44 -4.84 -32.82
CA ASP A 150 -12.60 -5.50 -32.24
C ASP A 150 -12.22 -6.28 -31.00
N ALA A 151 -11.07 -6.94 -31.02
CA ALA A 151 -10.51 -7.61 -29.85
C ALA A 151 -10.21 -6.61 -28.73
N THR A 152 -9.59 -5.46 -29.05
CA THR A 152 -9.31 -4.39 -28.07
C THR A 152 -10.62 -3.85 -27.47
N ARG A 153 -11.63 -3.58 -28.31
CA ARG A 153 -12.93 -3.10 -27.84
C ARG A 153 -13.61 -4.12 -26.93
N ALA A 154 -13.61 -5.40 -27.29
CA ALA A 154 -14.19 -6.46 -26.47
C ALA A 154 -13.48 -6.61 -25.11
N ALA A 155 -12.14 -6.53 -25.08
CA ALA A 155 -11.36 -6.58 -23.84
C ALA A 155 -11.62 -5.36 -22.94
N VAL A 156 -11.73 -4.15 -23.54
CA VAL A 156 -12.11 -2.93 -22.80
C VAL A 156 -13.50 -3.09 -22.19
N GLU A 157 -14.51 -3.54 -22.97
CA GLU A 157 -15.88 -3.72 -22.47
C GLU A 157 -15.92 -4.72 -21.29
N ALA A 158 -15.22 -5.86 -21.40
CA ALA A 158 -15.10 -6.81 -20.31
C ALA A 158 -14.39 -6.20 -19.07
N GLY A 159 -13.36 -5.38 -19.29
CA GLY A 159 -12.62 -4.72 -18.21
C GLY A 159 -13.43 -3.64 -17.49
N LEU A 160 -14.42 -3.04 -18.15
CA LEU A 160 -15.30 -2.01 -17.57
C LEU A 160 -16.32 -2.57 -16.54
N GLU A 161 -16.36 -3.88 -16.33
CA GLU A 161 -17.11 -4.48 -15.22
C GLU A 161 -16.40 -4.29 -13.86
N GLY A 162 -15.13 -3.89 -13.87
CA GLY A 162 -14.35 -3.56 -12.69
C GLY A 162 -14.63 -2.17 -12.12
N ASP A 163 -13.99 -1.87 -11.00
CA ASP A 163 -13.98 -0.52 -10.42
C ASP A 163 -12.89 0.34 -11.04
N VAL A 164 -11.81 -0.34 -11.49
CA VAL A 164 -10.67 0.27 -12.17
C VAL A 164 -10.31 -0.61 -13.36
N LEU A 165 -10.25 -0.04 -14.55
CA LEU A 165 -9.68 -0.65 -15.74
C LEU A 165 -8.31 -0.03 -16.02
N VAL A 166 -7.30 -0.87 -16.16
CA VAL A 166 -5.95 -0.49 -16.59
C VAL A 166 -5.67 -1.16 -17.92
N VAL A 167 -5.34 -0.36 -18.94
CA VAL A 167 -4.88 -0.86 -20.23
C VAL A 167 -3.43 -0.42 -20.44
N SER A 168 -2.52 -1.37 -20.59
CA SER A 168 -1.10 -1.10 -20.84
C SER A 168 -0.75 -1.28 -22.30
N GLY A 169 -0.23 -0.22 -22.94
CA GLY A 169 0.03 -0.14 -24.36
C GLY A 169 -1.09 0.55 -25.16
N GLY A 170 -0.86 0.87 -26.41
CA GLY A 170 -1.86 1.35 -27.37
C GLY A 170 -2.50 2.73 -27.10
N VAL A 171 -1.91 3.58 -26.25
CA VAL A 171 -2.49 4.89 -25.85
C VAL A 171 -1.74 6.10 -26.44
N SER A 172 -0.82 5.88 -27.35
CA SER A 172 -0.04 6.95 -27.98
C SER A 172 -0.77 7.51 -29.22
N VAL A 173 -0.04 7.85 -30.26
CA VAL A 173 -0.55 8.45 -31.50
C VAL A 173 -0.26 7.58 -32.74
N GLY A 174 0.14 6.34 -32.53
CA GLY A 174 0.46 5.42 -33.62
C GLY A 174 -0.77 4.96 -34.38
N PRO A 175 -0.63 4.58 -35.65
CA PRO A 175 -1.76 4.12 -36.48
C PRO A 175 -2.38 2.80 -35.99
N HIS A 176 -1.68 2.07 -35.12
CA HIS A 176 -2.13 0.82 -34.52
C HIS A 176 -2.59 1.00 -33.04
N ASP A 177 -2.69 2.24 -32.56
CA ASP A 177 -3.17 2.54 -31.21
C ASP A 177 -4.71 2.49 -31.16
N HIS A 178 -5.27 1.29 -30.97
CA HIS A 178 -6.72 1.05 -30.96
C HIS A 178 -7.37 1.30 -29.61
N VAL A 179 -6.59 1.52 -28.53
CA VAL A 179 -7.11 1.62 -27.16
C VAL A 179 -7.98 2.86 -26.95
N ARG A 180 -7.51 4.04 -27.37
CA ARG A 180 -8.30 5.27 -27.22
C ARG A 180 -9.61 5.27 -28.02
N PRO A 181 -9.62 4.84 -29.29
CA PRO A 181 -10.87 4.59 -30.00
C PRO A 181 -11.80 3.60 -29.29
N ALA A 182 -11.26 2.48 -28.77
CA ALA A 182 -12.04 1.51 -28.03
C ALA A 182 -12.65 2.08 -26.74
N PHE A 183 -11.94 2.96 -26.02
CA PHE A 183 -12.50 3.69 -24.88
C PHE A 183 -13.72 4.52 -25.30
N ALA A 184 -13.60 5.29 -26.36
CA ALA A 184 -14.70 6.10 -26.87
C ALA A 184 -15.89 5.25 -27.36
N ASP A 185 -15.62 4.16 -28.11
CA ASP A 185 -16.63 3.22 -28.60
C ASP A 185 -17.39 2.52 -27.43
N CYS A 186 -16.72 2.33 -26.27
CA CYS A 186 -17.31 1.77 -25.04
C CYS A 186 -17.92 2.84 -24.11
N GLY A 187 -18.03 4.09 -24.54
CA GLY A 187 -18.65 5.17 -23.77
C GLY A 187 -17.84 5.65 -22.57
N VAL A 188 -16.51 5.51 -22.62
CA VAL A 188 -15.62 6.08 -21.60
C VAL A 188 -15.37 7.55 -21.91
N GLU A 189 -15.67 8.42 -20.95
CA GLU A 189 -15.41 9.86 -21.04
C GLU A 189 -13.94 10.16 -20.73
N GLU A 190 -13.22 10.82 -21.66
CA GLU A 190 -11.86 11.30 -21.41
C GLU A 190 -11.89 12.46 -20.40
N VAL A 191 -11.10 12.33 -19.31
CA VAL A 191 -10.92 13.42 -18.35
C VAL A 191 -9.65 14.20 -18.66
N PHE A 192 -8.54 13.49 -18.93
CA PHE A 192 -7.33 14.10 -19.44
C PHE A 192 -6.46 13.10 -20.22
N TRP A 193 -5.64 13.62 -21.09
CA TRP A 193 -4.59 12.92 -21.81
C TRP A 193 -3.30 13.72 -21.76
N LYS A 194 -2.20 13.04 -21.44
CA LYS A 194 -0.86 13.57 -21.18
C LYS A 194 -0.73 14.34 -19.88
N VAL A 195 0.35 14.03 -19.18
CA VAL A 195 0.76 14.63 -17.90
C VAL A 195 2.21 15.11 -17.98
N ARG A 196 2.56 16.08 -17.15
CA ARG A 196 3.93 16.64 -17.14
C ARG A 196 4.87 15.85 -16.27
N ILE A 197 5.03 14.54 -16.56
CA ILE A 197 5.97 13.66 -15.88
C ILE A 197 6.93 13.00 -16.88
N LYS A 198 8.06 12.50 -16.39
CA LYS A 198 9.04 11.71 -17.12
C LYS A 198 9.64 10.64 -16.20
N PRO A 199 9.51 9.33 -16.58
CA PRO A 199 8.71 8.80 -17.68
C PRO A 199 7.21 8.85 -17.39
N GLY A 200 6.34 8.60 -18.41
CA GLY A 200 4.90 8.48 -18.21
C GLY A 200 4.03 9.54 -18.88
N LYS A 201 4.62 10.49 -19.65
CA LYS A 201 3.89 11.57 -20.32
C LYS A 201 2.59 11.15 -21.01
N PRO A 202 2.49 10.03 -21.78
CA PRO A 202 1.28 9.67 -22.53
C PRO A 202 0.14 9.09 -21.68
N LEU A 203 0.22 9.12 -20.35
CA LEU A 203 -0.90 8.66 -19.50
C LEU A 203 -2.22 9.24 -19.97
N TRP A 204 -3.22 8.37 -20.13
CA TRP A 204 -4.59 8.69 -20.42
C TRP A 204 -5.48 8.32 -19.22
N PHE A 205 -6.43 9.16 -18.87
CA PHE A 205 -7.40 8.92 -17.81
C PHE A 205 -8.80 9.31 -18.24
N GLY A 206 -9.75 8.45 -17.94
CA GLY A 206 -11.17 8.66 -18.16
C GLY A 206 -12.04 7.89 -17.18
N ARG A 207 -13.34 7.91 -17.40
CA ARG A 207 -14.31 7.19 -16.57
C ARG A 207 -15.53 6.76 -17.38
N ARG A 208 -16.19 5.70 -16.93
CA ARG A 208 -17.54 5.32 -17.35
C ARG A 208 -18.39 5.09 -16.08
N GLY A 209 -19.28 6.03 -15.78
CA GLY A 209 -19.97 6.04 -14.48
C GLY A 209 -18.96 6.11 -13.33
N GLU A 210 -18.97 5.12 -12.45
CA GLU A 210 -18.05 5.03 -11.32
C GLU A 210 -16.74 4.30 -11.66
N THR A 211 -16.63 3.64 -12.81
CA THR A 211 -15.41 2.92 -13.21
C THR A 211 -14.34 3.90 -13.69
N LEU A 212 -13.17 3.84 -13.04
CA LEU A 212 -11.99 4.61 -13.42
C LEU A 212 -11.20 3.87 -14.50
N VAL A 213 -10.78 4.57 -15.55
CA VAL A 213 -10.08 3.98 -16.69
C VAL A 213 -8.74 4.65 -16.88
N PHE A 214 -7.67 3.86 -16.87
CA PHE A 214 -6.29 4.32 -17.06
C PHE A 214 -5.68 3.64 -18.28
N GLY A 215 -5.22 4.45 -19.24
CA GLY A 215 -4.41 4.00 -20.35
C GLY A 215 -2.94 4.33 -20.09
N LEU A 216 -2.10 3.30 -19.97
CA LEU A 216 -0.69 3.42 -19.64
C LEU A 216 0.19 3.32 -20.88
N PRO A 217 1.33 4.05 -20.92
CA PRO A 217 2.34 3.84 -21.96
C PRO A 217 2.89 2.41 -21.92
N GLY A 218 3.28 1.87 -23.07
CA GLY A 218 3.88 0.54 -23.17
C GLY A 218 5.27 0.39 -22.54
N ASN A 219 5.99 1.49 -22.27
CA ASN A 219 7.32 1.42 -21.64
C ASN A 219 7.22 1.05 -20.15
N PRO A 220 7.95 0.05 -19.65
CA PRO A 220 7.83 -0.49 -18.29
C PRO A 220 8.03 0.54 -17.18
N LEU A 221 9.06 1.39 -17.25
CA LEU A 221 9.29 2.43 -16.24
C LEU A 221 8.12 3.43 -16.21
N SER A 222 7.54 3.75 -17.37
CA SER A 222 6.36 4.61 -17.43
C SER A 222 5.15 3.98 -16.76
N THR A 223 4.96 2.68 -16.98
CA THR A 223 3.87 1.90 -16.37
C THR A 223 3.95 1.94 -14.84
N ILE A 224 5.14 1.67 -14.26
CA ILE A 224 5.34 1.69 -12.80
C ILE A 224 5.09 3.09 -12.23
N VAL A 225 5.71 4.13 -12.81
CA VAL A 225 5.54 5.51 -12.33
C VAL A 225 4.09 5.93 -12.40
N CYS A 226 3.40 5.69 -13.54
CA CYS A 226 1.99 6.01 -13.67
C CYS A 226 1.13 5.24 -12.66
N PHE A 227 1.43 3.98 -12.40
CA PHE A 227 0.71 3.19 -11.39
C PHE A 227 0.86 3.81 -10.00
N CYS A 228 2.09 4.01 -9.53
CA CYS A 228 2.37 4.51 -8.17
C CYS A 228 1.85 5.94 -7.94
N VAL A 229 1.87 6.78 -8.99
CA VAL A 229 1.46 8.19 -8.87
C VAL A 229 -0.05 8.40 -9.02
N PHE A 230 -0.74 7.58 -9.84
CA PHE A 230 -2.14 7.81 -10.16
C PHE A 230 -3.06 6.66 -9.76
N ILE A 231 -2.69 5.41 -10.04
CA ILE A 231 -3.59 4.26 -9.83
C ILE A 231 -3.59 3.83 -8.37
N GLU A 232 -2.43 3.71 -7.73
CA GLU A 232 -2.34 3.32 -6.31
C GLU A 232 -3.11 4.29 -5.40
N PRO A 233 -2.98 5.63 -5.52
CA PRO A 233 -3.82 6.57 -4.77
C PRO A 233 -5.31 6.42 -5.07
N ALA A 234 -5.70 6.15 -6.33
CA ALA A 234 -7.10 5.92 -6.68
C ALA A 234 -7.66 4.66 -6.02
N LEU A 235 -6.89 3.56 -6.00
CA LEU A 235 -7.26 2.32 -5.28
C LEU A 235 -7.41 2.57 -3.78
N HIS A 236 -6.48 3.31 -3.16
CA HIS A 236 -6.58 3.66 -1.74
C HIS A 236 -7.80 4.54 -1.44
N ARG A 237 -8.18 5.45 -2.36
CA ARG A 237 -9.44 6.22 -2.24
C ARG A 237 -10.67 5.32 -2.26
N LEU A 238 -10.70 4.31 -3.14
CA LEU A 238 -11.78 3.32 -3.18
C LEU A 238 -11.82 2.44 -1.92
N LEU A 239 -10.67 2.23 -1.26
CA LEU A 239 -10.56 1.60 0.06
C LEU A 239 -10.95 2.52 1.23
N GLY A 240 -11.35 3.77 0.96
CA GLY A 240 -11.83 4.71 1.97
C GLY A 240 -10.76 5.64 2.56
N ASP A 241 -9.52 5.58 2.11
CA ASP A 241 -8.47 6.53 2.50
C ASP A 241 -8.68 7.88 1.82
N ARG A 242 -9.31 8.81 2.53
CA ARG A 242 -9.58 10.17 2.03
C ARG A 242 -8.33 11.02 1.86
N THR A 243 -7.19 10.61 2.39
CA THR A 243 -5.91 11.32 2.32
C THR A 243 -4.96 10.69 1.32
N ALA A 244 -5.40 9.64 0.60
CA ALA A 244 -4.58 8.92 -0.36
C ALA A 244 -3.95 9.86 -1.39
N ARG A 245 -2.64 9.76 -1.51
CA ARG A 245 -1.75 10.49 -2.42
C ARG A 245 -0.54 9.63 -2.73
N PRO A 246 0.28 9.97 -3.74
CA PRO A 246 1.56 9.28 -3.94
C PRO A 246 2.40 9.29 -2.66
N ARG A 247 2.99 8.14 -2.33
CA ARG A 247 3.81 7.99 -1.12
C ARG A 247 5.22 8.49 -1.41
N LEU A 248 5.44 9.76 -1.18
CA LEU A 248 6.74 10.40 -1.31
C LEU A 248 7.36 10.61 0.06
N GLU A 249 8.64 10.29 0.19
CA GLU A 249 9.45 10.46 1.39
C GLU A 249 10.56 11.48 1.12
N PRO A 250 10.93 12.34 2.08
CA PRO A 250 12.08 13.22 1.91
C PRO A 250 13.37 12.42 1.76
N GLY A 251 14.24 12.85 0.84
CA GLY A 251 15.54 12.24 0.62
C GLY A 251 16.54 13.23 0.02
N ARG A 252 17.73 12.72 -0.28
CA ARG A 252 18.78 13.48 -0.96
C ARG A 252 19.51 12.65 -2.00
N LEU A 253 20.01 13.29 -3.06
CA LEU A 253 20.83 12.65 -4.06
C LEU A 253 22.24 12.40 -3.53
N THR A 254 22.82 11.23 -3.80
CA THR A 254 24.24 10.95 -3.50
C THR A 254 25.17 11.39 -4.60
N THR A 255 24.68 11.46 -5.84
CA THR A 255 25.41 11.89 -7.04
C THR A 255 24.60 12.95 -7.79
N ALA A 256 25.27 13.73 -8.64
CA ALA A 256 24.59 14.68 -9.51
C ALA A 256 23.66 13.95 -10.50
N ALA A 257 22.54 14.59 -10.82
CA ALA A 257 21.57 14.07 -11.77
C ALA A 257 20.99 15.20 -12.63
N HIS A 258 20.51 14.82 -13.82
CA HIS A 258 19.83 15.75 -14.72
C HIS A 258 18.34 15.44 -14.80
N ALA A 259 17.51 16.43 -14.46
CA ALA A 259 16.06 16.37 -14.62
C ALA A 259 15.62 17.00 -15.94
N SER A 260 14.49 16.59 -16.45
CA SER A 260 13.94 17.11 -17.71
C SER A 260 13.18 18.41 -17.45
N ASP A 261 13.52 19.47 -18.16
CA ASP A 261 12.82 20.75 -18.07
C ASP A 261 11.30 20.60 -18.32
N GLY A 262 10.51 21.29 -17.49
CA GLY A 262 9.06 21.37 -17.62
C GLY A 262 8.31 20.08 -17.29
N ARG A 263 8.96 19.10 -16.62
CA ARG A 263 8.30 17.85 -16.20
C ARG A 263 8.90 17.33 -14.91
N THR A 264 8.04 16.93 -13.97
CA THR A 264 8.49 16.15 -12.81
C THR A 264 9.19 14.88 -13.29
N THR A 265 10.45 14.69 -12.91
CA THR A 265 11.27 13.59 -13.40
C THR A 265 11.49 12.53 -12.33
N PHE A 266 11.14 11.30 -12.65
CA PHE A 266 11.34 10.12 -11.80
C PHE A 266 12.60 9.39 -12.27
N LEU A 267 13.69 9.54 -11.52
CA LEU A 267 14.97 8.92 -11.78
C LEU A 267 15.06 7.60 -11.04
N THR A 268 15.26 6.48 -11.74
CA THR A 268 15.54 5.19 -11.09
C THR A 268 16.73 5.31 -10.16
N ALA A 269 16.60 4.85 -8.92
CA ALA A 269 17.63 5.01 -7.90
C ALA A 269 17.70 3.81 -6.94
N ALA A 270 18.93 3.46 -6.55
CA ALA A 270 19.14 2.64 -5.35
C ALA A 270 18.93 3.52 -4.10
N LEU A 271 18.30 2.96 -3.08
CA LEU A 271 17.92 3.68 -1.87
C LEU A 271 18.62 3.09 -0.66
N ARG A 272 19.14 3.93 0.22
CA ARG A 272 19.66 3.50 1.52
C ARG A 272 19.37 4.54 2.58
N GLU A 273 19.31 4.13 3.83
CA GLU A 273 19.25 5.06 4.95
C GLU A 273 20.64 5.64 5.22
N GLY A 274 20.74 6.96 5.22
CA GLY A 274 21.97 7.67 5.56
C GLY A 274 22.28 7.61 7.06
N ALA A 275 23.49 7.91 7.45
CA ALA A 275 23.92 7.88 8.85
C ALA A 275 23.16 8.88 9.74
N ASP A 276 22.56 9.90 9.15
CA ASP A 276 21.71 10.92 9.79
C ASP A 276 20.20 10.57 9.75
N GLY A 277 19.84 9.37 9.28
CA GLY A 277 18.45 8.92 9.12
C GLY A 277 17.73 9.51 7.91
N VAL A 278 18.40 10.29 7.07
CA VAL A 278 17.84 10.79 5.80
C VAL A 278 18.00 9.75 4.71
N LEU A 279 16.96 9.55 3.92
CA LEU A 279 17.00 8.62 2.80
C LEU A 279 17.91 9.13 1.70
N GLU A 280 18.92 8.34 1.34
CA GLU A 280 19.85 8.62 0.26
C GLU A 280 19.43 7.89 -1.01
N ALA A 281 19.32 8.64 -2.11
CA ALA A 281 18.97 8.12 -3.43
C ALA A 281 20.20 8.24 -4.35
N THR A 282 20.68 7.11 -4.84
CA THR A 282 21.73 7.05 -5.86
C THR A 282 21.10 6.74 -7.21
N PRO A 283 20.96 7.74 -8.10
CA PRO A 283 20.44 7.51 -9.44
C PRO A 283 21.24 6.45 -10.20
N THR A 284 20.56 5.53 -10.86
CA THR A 284 21.23 4.56 -11.73
C THR A 284 21.80 5.25 -12.97
N GLU A 285 22.80 4.69 -13.60
CA GLU A 285 23.37 5.24 -14.84
C GLU A 285 22.37 5.19 -16.02
N ARG A 286 21.48 4.22 -16.00
CA ARG A 286 20.49 3.95 -17.05
C ARG A 286 19.13 4.54 -16.71
N GLN A 287 18.72 5.61 -17.39
CA GLN A 287 17.48 6.38 -17.11
C GLN A 287 16.44 6.33 -18.24
N GLY A 288 16.63 5.48 -19.25
CA GLY A 288 15.68 5.36 -20.36
C GLY A 288 14.38 4.65 -19.96
N SER A 289 13.24 5.15 -20.35
CA SER A 289 11.90 4.58 -20.01
C SER A 289 11.71 3.11 -20.42
N HIS A 290 12.51 2.61 -21.35
CA HIS A 290 12.56 1.22 -21.83
C HIS A 290 13.61 0.35 -21.13
N MET A 291 14.43 0.94 -20.26
CA MET A 291 15.59 0.27 -19.65
C MET A 291 15.18 -0.49 -18.37
N THR A 292 14.53 -1.63 -18.55
CA THR A 292 14.05 -2.47 -17.42
C THR A 292 15.19 -3.01 -16.55
N GLY A 293 16.41 -3.17 -17.09
CA GLY A 293 17.58 -3.56 -16.30
C GLY A 293 17.90 -2.59 -15.17
N ALA A 294 17.59 -1.30 -15.32
CA ALA A 294 17.74 -0.30 -14.27
C ALA A 294 16.81 -0.55 -13.07
N LEU A 295 15.65 -1.19 -13.28
CA LEU A 295 14.74 -1.57 -12.18
C LEU A 295 15.34 -2.66 -11.28
N GLY A 296 16.12 -3.57 -11.86
CA GLY A 296 16.82 -4.61 -11.08
C GLY A 296 17.93 -4.06 -10.19
N GLU A 297 18.37 -2.83 -10.44
CA GLU A 297 19.43 -2.11 -9.71
C GLU A 297 18.86 -1.01 -8.81
N SER A 298 17.52 -0.86 -8.74
CA SER A 298 16.87 0.24 -8.04
C SER A 298 15.81 -0.25 -7.03
N ASP A 299 15.66 0.49 -5.94
CA ASP A 299 14.66 0.28 -4.91
C ASP A 299 13.48 1.28 -5.04
N GLY A 300 13.63 2.24 -5.96
CA GLY A 300 12.64 3.30 -6.15
C GLY A 300 13.08 4.37 -7.14
N PHE A 301 12.52 5.55 -6.97
CA PHE A 301 12.80 6.71 -7.80
C PHE A 301 13.14 7.93 -6.94
N ALA A 302 14.19 8.66 -7.32
CA ALA A 302 14.36 10.04 -6.89
C ALA A 302 13.44 10.92 -7.76
N VAL A 303 12.66 11.79 -7.13
CA VAL A 303 11.67 12.63 -7.80
C VAL A 303 12.16 14.06 -7.85
N ALA A 304 12.53 14.50 -9.03
CA ALA A 304 12.99 15.85 -9.30
C ALA A 304 11.82 16.73 -9.78
N PRO A 305 11.65 17.96 -9.23
CA PRO A 305 10.57 18.86 -9.65
C PRO A 305 10.74 19.35 -11.09
N GLU A 306 9.68 19.93 -11.66
CA GLU A 306 9.61 20.33 -13.08
C GLU A 306 10.71 21.31 -13.50
N GLU A 307 11.19 22.13 -12.58
CA GLU A 307 12.13 23.23 -12.84
C GLU A 307 13.57 22.89 -12.42
N ALA A 308 13.85 21.63 -12.07
CA ALA A 308 15.10 21.28 -11.41
C ALA A 308 16.35 21.38 -12.32
N GLY A 309 16.23 21.05 -13.61
CA GLY A 309 17.40 21.02 -14.52
C GLY A 309 18.51 20.14 -13.97
N GLU A 310 19.67 20.74 -13.72
CA GLU A 310 20.82 20.05 -13.08
C GLU A 310 20.66 20.05 -11.55
N LEU A 311 20.79 18.87 -10.98
CA LEU A 311 20.74 18.61 -9.54
C LEU A 311 22.12 18.14 -9.06
N PRO A 312 22.89 18.94 -8.32
CA PRO A 312 24.16 18.49 -7.76
C PRO A 312 23.98 17.39 -6.70
N ALA A 313 25.05 16.65 -6.41
CA ALA A 313 25.07 15.75 -5.26
C ALA A 313 24.70 16.51 -3.97
N GLY A 314 23.94 15.85 -3.09
CA GLY A 314 23.40 16.46 -1.86
C GLY A 314 22.07 17.20 -2.04
N SER A 315 21.57 17.37 -3.27
CA SER A 315 20.28 18.01 -3.51
C SER A 315 19.15 17.28 -2.79
N ALA A 316 18.28 18.03 -2.11
CA ALA A 316 17.05 17.51 -1.54
C ALA A 316 16.08 17.13 -2.66
N VAL A 317 15.50 15.95 -2.56
CA VAL A 317 14.51 15.40 -3.50
C VAL A 317 13.45 14.62 -2.72
N ASP A 318 12.29 14.45 -3.32
CA ASP A 318 11.36 13.43 -2.87
C ASP A 318 11.78 12.05 -3.40
N VAL A 319 11.41 11.00 -2.70
CA VAL A 319 11.70 9.62 -3.06
C VAL A 319 10.41 8.81 -3.10
N LEU A 320 10.18 8.09 -4.19
CA LEU A 320 9.09 7.12 -4.36
C LEU A 320 9.68 5.70 -4.22
N ARG A 321 9.38 4.99 -3.14
CA ARG A 321 9.80 3.59 -2.95
C ARG A 321 8.94 2.62 -3.76
N LEU A 322 9.56 1.53 -4.21
CA LEU A 322 8.87 0.42 -4.89
C LEU A 322 8.61 -0.78 -3.98
N GLY A 323 9.31 -0.89 -2.86
CA GLY A 323 9.19 -1.96 -1.87
C GLY A 323 8.53 -1.52 -0.58
#